data_9d6731d5806e7e5726789fb1855b758d
#
_entry.id   9d6731d5806e7e5726789fb1855b758d
#
_cell.length_a   1.000
_cell.length_b   1.000
_cell.length_c   1.000
_cell.angle_alpha   90.00
_cell.angle_beta   90.00
_cell.angle_gamma   90.00
#
_symmetry.space_group_name_H-M   'P 1'
#
loop_
_entity.id
_entity.type
_entity.pdbx_description
1 polymer ?
#
loop_
_entity_poly.entity_id
_entity_poly.type
_entity_poly.pdbx_seq_one_letter_code
_entity_poly.pdbx_strand_id
1 'polypeptide(L)'
;MSNVPLAGGGSTTLHVDGVPEPRAAARPEAMLRGVAGDYFRAMGIRLVEGRALGPRDDSAAVPAIVVSEGLARRLFGPGPAVGRRVRFYASPATAWTVVGVVADVRAASLDAPAPPIIYRSHLQAPENRMTVVVRAAGDPSALLTAMRREMRTLDPLLPVYEVGTMAERVASAPAVYLRRYLLALLGGFALVATLLAAFGLYGVIAYAVARRAREMGIRAALGATPRSIVMLVLRQGATLAAFGFAAGLAASGALGRVLGTLLYGVRATDQLTYGAVAALLAGVTLLASLVPARRAARVDPAEVLRAE
;
A
#
# COMPACT_ATOMS: atom_id res chain seq x y z
N MET A 1 -3.19 10.25 -24.87
CA MET A 1 -2.00 9.76 -24.13
C MET A 1 -1.77 8.29 -24.44
N SER A 2 -0.52 7.87 -24.65
CA SER A 2 -0.23 6.48 -25.07
C SER A 2 -0.53 5.43 -24.00
N ASN A 3 -0.24 5.70 -22.74
CA ASN A 3 -0.50 4.80 -21.63
C ASN A 3 -0.94 5.58 -20.37
N VAL A 4 -2.02 5.15 -19.72
CA VAL A 4 -2.45 5.71 -18.42
C VAL A 4 -1.41 5.39 -17.33
N PRO A 5 -1.31 6.22 -16.27
CA PRO A 5 -0.59 5.83 -15.06
C PRO A 5 -1.03 4.45 -14.57
N LEU A 6 -0.11 3.68 -13.96
CA LEU A 6 -0.30 2.32 -13.45
C LEU A 6 -0.54 1.23 -14.52
N ALA A 7 -0.53 1.57 -15.81
CA ALA A 7 -0.65 0.59 -16.90
C ALA A 7 0.70 0.15 -17.51
N GLY A 8 1.82 0.49 -16.85
CA GLY A 8 3.14 0.29 -17.42
C GLY A 8 3.45 1.31 -18.52
N GLY A 9 4.40 1.03 -19.38
CA GLY A 9 4.80 1.87 -20.52
C GLY A 9 6.21 1.54 -20.97
N GLY A 10 6.53 1.95 -22.20
CA GLY A 10 7.90 1.84 -22.71
C GLY A 10 8.86 2.75 -21.96
N SER A 11 10.09 2.29 -21.79
CA SER A 11 11.19 3.11 -21.31
C SER A 11 12.16 3.39 -22.45
N THR A 12 12.92 4.45 -22.32
CA THR A 12 13.97 4.83 -23.26
C THR A 12 15.20 5.28 -22.51
N THR A 13 16.35 4.99 -23.08
CA THR A 13 17.63 5.51 -22.60
C THR A 13 17.96 6.80 -23.36
N LEU A 14 18.54 7.76 -22.64
CA LEU A 14 18.82 9.07 -23.19
C LEU A 14 20.16 9.61 -22.69
N HIS A 15 20.66 10.63 -23.35
CA HIS A 15 21.79 11.44 -22.90
C HIS A 15 21.54 12.93 -23.17
N VAL A 16 22.24 13.76 -22.42
CA VAL A 16 22.19 15.21 -22.58
C VAL A 16 23.09 15.60 -23.74
N ASP A 17 22.58 16.39 -24.69
CA ASP A 17 23.34 16.89 -25.82
C ASP A 17 24.51 17.75 -25.34
N GLY A 18 25.71 17.49 -25.88
CA GLY A 18 26.93 18.22 -25.50
C GLY A 18 27.64 17.72 -24.24
N VAL A 19 27.15 16.64 -23.62
CA VAL A 19 27.80 15.97 -22.47
C VAL A 19 28.40 14.64 -22.94
N PRO A 20 29.61 14.24 -22.49
CA PRO A 20 30.18 12.94 -22.83
C PRO A 20 29.22 11.79 -22.50
N GLU A 21 29.14 10.82 -23.42
CA GLU A 21 28.25 9.67 -23.20
C GLU A 21 28.66 8.82 -22.00
N PRO A 22 27.74 8.52 -21.09
CA PRO A 22 28.03 7.62 -19.98
C PRO A 22 28.19 6.18 -20.49
N ARG A 23 28.92 5.35 -19.71
CA ARG A 23 28.99 3.91 -19.96
C ARG A 23 27.59 3.31 -20.04
N ALA A 24 27.39 2.27 -20.86
CA ALA A 24 26.09 1.67 -21.12
C ALA A 24 25.26 1.37 -19.84
N ALA A 25 25.90 0.84 -18.80
CA ALA A 25 25.26 0.55 -17.52
C ALA A 25 24.86 1.80 -16.69
N ALA A 26 25.38 2.98 -17.04
CA ALA A 26 25.11 4.25 -16.34
C ALA A 26 24.19 5.19 -17.14
N ARG A 27 23.68 4.73 -18.29
CA ARG A 27 22.78 5.53 -19.12
C ARG A 27 21.49 5.85 -18.38
N PRO A 28 21.06 7.12 -18.31
CA PRO A 28 19.78 7.46 -17.72
C PRO A 28 18.65 6.81 -18.49
N GLU A 29 17.74 6.19 -17.75
CA GLU A 29 16.51 5.61 -18.29
C GLU A 29 15.31 6.39 -17.81
N ALA A 30 14.33 6.60 -18.68
CA ALA A 30 13.08 7.27 -18.36
C ALA A 30 11.91 6.61 -19.08
N MET A 31 10.73 6.63 -18.46
CA MET A 31 9.49 6.22 -19.10
C MET A 31 9.09 7.24 -20.16
N LEU A 32 8.69 6.75 -21.33
CA LEU A 32 8.26 7.59 -22.43
C LEU A 32 6.73 7.59 -22.52
N ARG A 33 6.13 8.78 -22.63
CA ARG A 33 4.68 9.00 -22.71
C ARG A 33 4.33 9.92 -23.86
N GLY A 34 3.57 9.44 -24.83
CA GLY A 34 2.92 10.27 -25.83
C GLY A 34 1.69 10.96 -25.25
N VAL A 35 1.59 12.28 -25.34
CA VAL A 35 0.47 13.06 -24.80
C VAL A 35 -0.10 14.00 -25.85
N ALA A 36 -1.38 14.31 -25.75
CA ALA A 36 -2.08 15.25 -26.61
C ALA A 36 -3.12 16.04 -25.81
N GLY A 37 -3.51 17.19 -26.32
CA GLY A 37 -4.50 18.07 -25.68
C GLY A 37 -4.06 18.55 -24.30
N ASP A 38 -5.01 18.82 -23.45
CA ASP A 38 -4.80 19.34 -22.09
C ASP A 38 -4.47 18.23 -21.06
N TYR A 39 -3.65 17.25 -21.43
CA TYR A 39 -3.33 16.09 -20.61
C TYR A 39 -2.93 16.44 -19.17
N PHE A 40 -1.98 17.36 -19.00
CA PHE A 40 -1.47 17.73 -17.67
C PHE A 40 -2.56 18.34 -16.81
N ARG A 41 -3.45 19.16 -17.38
CA ARG A 41 -4.59 19.77 -16.69
C ARG A 41 -5.64 18.72 -16.32
N ALA A 42 -5.97 17.81 -17.25
CA ALA A 42 -6.92 16.74 -17.01
C ALA A 42 -6.47 15.80 -15.88
N MET A 43 -5.18 15.49 -15.84
CA MET A 43 -4.58 14.66 -14.79
C MET A 43 -4.24 15.41 -13.49
N GLY A 44 -4.36 16.75 -13.48
CA GLY A 44 -3.99 17.56 -12.31
C GLY A 44 -2.49 17.61 -12.06
N ILE A 45 -1.68 17.42 -13.09
CA ILE A 45 -0.21 17.46 -13.00
C ILE A 45 0.24 18.90 -13.06
N ARG A 46 0.91 19.38 -12.02
CA ARG A 46 1.36 20.76 -11.90
C ARG A 46 2.57 21.02 -12.80
N LEU A 47 2.52 22.08 -13.60
CA LEU A 47 3.67 22.62 -14.31
C LEU A 47 4.59 23.33 -13.30
N VAL A 48 5.88 22.99 -13.31
CA VAL A 48 6.90 23.54 -12.40
C VAL A 48 7.69 24.64 -13.08
N GLU A 49 8.09 24.40 -14.37
CA GLU A 49 8.92 25.33 -15.15
C GLU A 49 8.51 25.27 -16.62
N GLY A 50 8.65 26.38 -17.33
CA GLY A 50 8.40 26.45 -18.78
C GLY A 50 6.93 26.35 -19.18
N ARG A 51 6.62 25.56 -20.22
CA ARG A 51 5.28 25.38 -20.76
C ARG A 51 4.91 23.91 -20.97
N ALA A 52 3.62 23.64 -21.01
CA ALA A 52 3.09 22.36 -21.44
C ALA A 52 3.22 22.16 -22.97
N LEU A 53 3.12 20.90 -23.41
CA LEU A 53 2.95 20.55 -24.83
C LEU A 53 1.55 20.93 -25.28
N GLY A 54 1.44 21.37 -26.53
CA GLY A 54 0.18 21.82 -27.10
C GLY A 54 0.11 21.64 -28.63
N PRO A 55 -0.93 22.19 -29.27
CA PRO A 55 -1.13 22.05 -30.73
C PRO A 55 0.01 22.60 -31.60
N ARG A 56 0.82 23.53 -31.06
CA ARG A 56 1.98 24.08 -31.75
C ARG A 56 3.19 23.14 -31.81
N ASP A 57 3.17 22.05 -31.01
CA ASP A 57 4.22 21.03 -31.01
C ASP A 57 3.82 19.90 -31.95
N ASP A 58 3.67 20.22 -33.22
CA ASP A 58 3.33 19.33 -34.34
C ASP A 58 4.58 18.77 -35.05
N SER A 59 4.37 18.00 -36.08
CA SER A 59 5.45 17.38 -36.88
C SER A 59 6.37 18.35 -37.62
N ALA A 60 5.92 19.60 -37.84
CA ALA A 60 6.72 20.64 -38.49
C ALA A 60 7.53 21.48 -37.48
N ALA A 61 7.18 21.41 -36.20
CA ALA A 61 7.85 22.15 -35.13
C ALA A 61 9.17 21.49 -34.69
N VAL A 62 10.01 22.27 -34.02
CA VAL A 62 11.21 21.74 -33.35
C VAL A 62 10.81 20.65 -32.34
N PRO A 63 11.47 19.48 -32.35
CA PRO A 63 11.17 18.41 -31.43
C PRO A 63 11.19 18.87 -29.96
N ALA A 64 10.05 18.76 -29.28
CA ALA A 64 9.81 19.28 -27.95
C ALA A 64 9.38 18.20 -26.99
N ILE A 65 9.92 18.24 -25.76
CA ILE A 65 9.55 17.35 -24.67
C ILE A 65 9.29 18.13 -23.39
N VAL A 66 8.47 17.52 -22.53
CA VAL A 66 8.32 17.91 -21.12
C VAL A 66 8.86 16.78 -20.28
N VAL A 67 9.58 17.09 -19.20
CA VAL A 67 10.21 16.12 -18.32
C VAL A 67 9.65 16.22 -16.90
N SER A 68 9.69 15.12 -16.16
CA SER A 68 9.36 15.13 -14.73
C SER A 68 10.46 15.82 -13.92
N GLU A 69 10.11 16.41 -12.79
CA GLU A 69 11.03 17.16 -11.94
C GLU A 69 12.21 16.30 -11.45
N GLY A 70 11.95 15.04 -11.06
CA GLY A 70 13.00 14.10 -10.69
C GLY A 70 13.96 13.77 -11.83
N LEU A 71 13.47 13.66 -13.08
CA LEU A 71 14.31 13.48 -14.24
C LEU A 71 15.14 14.73 -14.53
N ALA A 72 14.52 15.91 -14.48
CA ALA A 72 15.22 17.18 -14.68
C ALA A 72 16.40 17.34 -13.72
N ARG A 73 16.18 17.11 -12.42
CA ARG A 73 17.25 17.13 -11.41
C ARG A 73 18.36 16.12 -11.67
N ARG A 74 17.99 14.92 -12.11
CA ARG A 74 18.96 13.84 -12.40
C ARG A 74 19.85 14.16 -13.60
N LEU A 75 19.31 14.81 -14.65
CA LEU A 75 20.03 15.10 -15.88
C LEU A 75 20.82 16.41 -15.82
N PHE A 76 20.27 17.44 -15.20
CA PHE A 76 20.78 18.80 -15.27
C PHE A 76 21.23 19.36 -13.90
N GLY A 77 21.03 18.59 -12.82
CA GLY A 77 21.32 19.06 -11.46
C GLY A 77 20.36 20.16 -11.02
N PRO A 78 20.82 21.14 -10.21
CA PRO A 78 19.97 22.24 -9.69
C PRO A 78 19.73 23.38 -10.71
N GLY A 79 20.30 23.28 -11.91
CA GLY A 79 20.16 24.32 -12.96
C GLY A 79 18.85 24.22 -13.72
N PRO A 80 18.53 25.25 -14.55
CA PRO A 80 17.33 25.27 -15.38
C PRO A 80 17.38 24.13 -16.41
N ALA A 81 16.25 23.42 -16.55
CA ALA A 81 16.10 22.33 -17.49
C ALA A 81 15.53 22.80 -18.83
N VAL A 82 14.72 23.85 -18.82
CA VAL A 82 14.10 24.42 -20.04
C VAL A 82 15.16 24.96 -20.98
N GLY A 83 15.02 24.63 -22.26
CA GLY A 83 15.99 24.99 -23.32
C GLY A 83 17.13 23.97 -23.48
N ARG A 84 17.34 23.06 -22.54
CA ARG A 84 18.32 21.97 -22.67
C ARG A 84 17.87 20.97 -23.72
N ARG A 85 18.81 20.28 -24.34
CA ARG A 85 18.55 19.27 -25.37
C ARG A 85 18.98 17.90 -24.90
N VAL A 86 18.17 16.90 -25.23
CA VAL A 86 18.45 15.48 -24.98
C VAL A 86 18.29 14.68 -26.26
N ARG A 87 18.98 13.57 -26.36
CA ARG A 87 18.86 12.61 -27.46
C ARG A 87 18.50 11.23 -26.92
N PHE A 88 17.65 10.54 -27.64
CA PHE A 88 17.34 9.15 -27.31
C PHE A 88 18.34 8.23 -28.04
N TYR A 89 18.85 7.23 -27.35
CA TYR A 89 19.74 6.24 -27.99
C TYR A 89 19.07 5.47 -29.13
N ALA A 90 17.75 5.28 -29.04
CA ALA A 90 16.96 4.68 -30.11
C ALA A 90 16.83 5.57 -31.37
N SER A 91 17.02 6.88 -31.23
CA SER A 91 16.90 7.85 -32.33
C SER A 91 17.91 9.00 -32.11
N PRO A 92 19.20 8.73 -32.25
CA PRO A 92 20.26 9.69 -31.90
C PRO A 92 20.34 10.91 -32.84
N ALA A 93 19.80 10.82 -34.05
CA ALA A 93 19.78 11.92 -35.01
C ALA A 93 18.88 13.08 -34.53
N THR A 94 17.84 12.81 -33.73
CA THR A 94 16.87 13.82 -33.30
C THR A 94 17.25 14.38 -31.94
N ALA A 95 17.51 15.68 -31.86
CA ALA A 95 17.68 16.39 -30.60
C ALA A 95 16.33 16.93 -30.13
N TRP A 96 15.91 16.54 -28.95
CA TRP A 96 14.66 16.96 -28.32
C TRP A 96 14.92 18.09 -27.32
N THR A 97 14.21 19.19 -27.46
CA THR A 97 14.34 20.35 -26.56
C THR A 97 13.37 20.25 -25.42
N VAL A 98 13.85 20.40 -24.19
CA VAL A 98 13.01 20.48 -23.00
C VAL A 98 12.31 21.84 -23.01
N VAL A 99 10.97 21.82 -23.11
CA VAL A 99 10.14 23.04 -23.12
C VAL A 99 9.41 23.28 -21.81
N GLY A 100 9.37 22.27 -20.93
CA GLY A 100 8.78 22.39 -19.61
C GLY A 100 9.17 21.27 -18.68
N VAL A 101 8.96 21.52 -17.39
CA VAL A 101 9.13 20.57 -16.30
C VAL A 101 7.81 20.46 -15.53
N VAL A 102 7.38 19.24 -15.26
CA VAL A 102 6.15 18.95 -14.49
C VAL A 102 6.48 18.20 -13.22
N ALA A 103 5.58 18.30 -12.23
CA ALA A 103 5.71 17.57 -10.98
C ALA A 103 5.78 16.06 -11.22
N ASP A 104 6.47 15.37 -10.33
CA ASP A 104 6.61 13.93 -10.38
C ASP A 104 5.26 13.21 -10.15
N VAL A 105 5.03 12.14 -10.92
CA VAL A 105 3.80 11.33 -10.85
C VAL A 105 4.15 9.87 -10.57
N ARG A 106 3.48 9.24 -9.63
CA ARG A 106 3.61 7.81 -9.36
C ARG A 106 2.91 6.99 -10.45
N ALA A 107 3.57 6.88 -11.60
CA ALA A 107 3.00 6.28 -12.81
C ALA A 107 3.25 4.78 -12.94
N ALA A 108 4.23 4.22 -12.25
CA ALA A 108 4.58 2.79 -12.32
C ALA A 108 3.90 2.00 -11.19
N SER A 109 3.97 2.49 -9.97
CA SER A 109 3.35 1.89 -8.79
C SER A 109 3.05 2.98 -7.74
N LEU A 110 2.06 2.74 -6.90
CA LEU A 110 1.71 3.64 -5.79
C LEU A 110 2.71 3.53 -4.63
N ASP A 111 3.40 2.39 -4.52
CA ASP A 111 4.33 2.08 -3.42
C ASP A 111 5.79 2.43 -3.76
N ALA A 112 6.12 2.64 -5.04
CA ALA A 112 7.46 3.00 -5.48
C ALA A 112 7.64 4.52 -5.61
N PRO A 113 8.88 5.03 -5.53
CA PRO A 113 9.19 6.39 -5.91
C PRO A 113 8.69 6.69 -7.32
N ALA A 114 8.35 7.95 -7.57
CA ALA A 114 7.93 8.37 -8.90
C ALA A 114 9.05 8.08 -9.91
N PRO A 115 8.78 7.35 -11.00
CA PRO A 115 9.78 7.07 -12.01
C PRO A 115 10.11 8.33 -12.80
N PRO A 116 11.32 8.44 -13.36
CA PRO A 116 11.64 9.49 -14.31
C PRO A 116 10.77 9.35 -15.57
N ILE A 117 10.10 10.43 -15.99
CA ILE A 117 9.16 10.42 -17.12
C ILE A 117 9.51 11.52 -18.12
N ILE A 118 9.43 11.16 -19.41
CA ILE A 118 9.47 12.08 -20.55
C ILE A 118 8.09 12.08 -21.21
N TYR A 119 7.56 13.25 -21.43
CA TYR A 119 6.34 13.46 -22.20
C TYR A 119 6.69 14.06 -23.56
N ARG A 120 6.20 13.48 -24.65
CA ARG A 120 6.34 13.99 -25.99
C ARG A 120 4.97 14.25 -26.65
N SER A 121 4.89 15.17 -27.58
CA SER A 121 3.66 15.43 -28.32
C SER A 121 3.32 14.23 -29.22
N HIS A 122 2.07 13.77 -29.15
CA HIS A 122 1.54 12.77 -30.08
C HIS A 122 1.58 13.27 -31.54
N LEU A 123 1.49 14.59 -31.74
CA LEU A 123 1.56 15.19 -33.06
C LEU A 123 2.98 15.10 -33.69
N GLN A 124 4.03 15.03 -32.85
CA GLN A 124 5.42 14.85 -33.29
C GLN A 124 5.81 13.36 -33.42
N ALA A 125 5.19 12.51 -32.62
CA ALA A 125 5.48 11.08 -32.60
C ALA A 125 4.18 10.30 -32.37
N PRO A 126 3.41 10.06 -33.43
CA PRO A 126 2.16 9.32 -33.38
C PRO A 126 2.34 7.89 -32.86
N GLU A 127 1.40 7.43 -32.06
CA GLU A 127 1.34 6.06 -31.55
C GLU A 127 0.01 5.42 -31.94
N ASN A 128 0.03 4.12 -32.22
CA ASN A 128 -1.16 3.38 -32.68
C ASN A 128 -2.17 3.09 -31.56
N ARG A 129 -1.78 3.31 -30.31
CA ARG A 129 -2.64 3.13 -29.14
C ARG A 129 -2.71 4.42 -28.36
N MET A 130 -3.93 4.90 -28.13
CA MET A 130 -4.16 6.11 -27.35
C MET A 130 -5.22 5.87 -26.27
N THR A 131 -5.01 6.41 -25.10
CA THR A 131 -6.01 6.45 -24.03
C THR A 131 -6.57 7.86 -23.91
N VAL A 132 -7.88 8.00 -24.01
CA VAL A 132 -8.57 9.27 -23.78
C VAL A 132 -8.88 9.39 -22.30
N VAL A 133 -8.44 10.50 -21.69
CA VAL A 133 -8.70 10.83 -20.28
C VAL A 133 -9.57 12.06 -20.22
N VAL A 134 -10.68 11.96 -19.50
CA VAL A 134 -11.62 13.06 -19.30
C VAL A 134 -11.79 13.32 -17.80
N ARG A 135 -11.70 14.59 -17.42
CA ARG A 135 -12.02 15.03 -16.06
C ARG A 135 -13.47 15.50 -16.02
N ALA A 136 -14.28 14.84 -15.20
CA ALA A 136 -15.67 15.20 -14.97
C ALA A 136 -15.82 16.12 -13.74
N ALA A 137 -16.81 17.01 -13.76
CA ALA A 137 -17.22 17.79 -12.60
C ALA A 137 -18.17 17.01 -11.67
N GLY A 138 -18.84 15.97 -12.20
CA GLY A 138 -19.78 15.09 -11.48
C GLY A 138 -19.34 13.63 -11.53
N ASP A 139 -20.33 12.71 -11.51
CA ASP A 139 -20.06 11.28 -11.58
C ASP A 139 -19.38 10.90 -12.91
N PRO A 140 -18.13 10.40 -12.88
CA PRO A 140 -17.42 10.02 -14.10
C PRO A 140 -18.10 8.85 -14.84
N SER A 141 -18.80 7.96 -14.12
CA SER A 141 -19.42 6.78 -14.73
C SER A 141 -20.54 7.15 -15.72
N ALA A 142 -21.23 8.25 -15.48
CA ALA A 142 -22.26 8.76 -16.38
C ALA A 142 -21.70 9.14 -17.77
N LEU A 143 -20.44 9.56 -17.84
CA LEU A 143 -19.78 9.94 -19.10
C LEU A 143 -19.33 8.75 -19.95
N LEU A 144 -19.13 7.59 -19.36
CA LEU A 144 -18.55 6.42 -20.06
C LEU A 144 -19.43 5.99 -21.24
N THR A 145 -20.75 6.00 -21.06
CA THR A 145 -21.72 5.63 -22.12
C THR A 145 -21.72 6.65 -23.25
N ALA A 146 -21.70 7.94 -22.92
CA ALA A 146 -21.65 9.02 -23.91
C ALA A 146 -20.35 8.98 -24.70
N MET A 147 -19.20 8.79 -24.02
CA MET A 147 -17.91 8.66 -24.67
C MET A 147 -17.85 7.48 -25.64
N ARG A 148 -18.37 6.31 -25.25
CA ARG A 148 -18.45 5.14 -26.15
C ARG A 148 -19.28 5.42 -27.38
N ARG A 149 -20.41 6.12 -27.23
CA ARG A 149 -21.24 6.50 -28.34
C ARG A 149 -20.51 7.44 -29.30
N GLU A 150 -19.89 8.50 -28.79
CA GLU A 150 -19.14 9.44 -29.62
C GLU A 150 -17.96 8.77 -30.35
N MET A 151 -17.22 7.89 -29.69
CA MET A 151 -16.15 7.14 -30.34
C MET A 151 -16.64 6.28 -31.50
N ARG A 152 -17.80 5.63 -31.35
CA ARG A 152 -18.43 4.84 -32.43
C ARG A 152 -18.94 5.69 -33.59
N THR A 153 -19.31 6.95 -33.35
CA THR A 153 -19.71 7.86 -34.43
C THR A 153 -18.52 8.35 -35.24
N LEU A 154 -17.33 8.45 -34.61
CA LEU A 154 -16.11 8.83 -35.29
C LEU A 154 -15.56 7.70 -36.17
N ASP A 155 -15.51 6.50 -35.63
CA ASP A 155 -15.09 5.31 -36.37
C ASP A 155 -15.72 4.05 -35.72
N PRO A 156 -16.69 3.41 -36.40
CA PRO A 156 -17.34 2.18 -35.92
C PRO A 156 -16.39 0.98 -35.75
N LEU A 157 -15.26 0.98 -36.48
CA LEU A 157 -14.26 -0.09 -36.44
C LEU A 157 -13.19 0.11 -35.38
N LEU A 158 -13.17 1.28 -34.73
CA LEU A 158 -12.19 1.57 -33.68
C LEU A 158 -12.46 0.73 -32.42
N PRO A 159 -11.56 -0.18 -32.03
CA PRO A 159 -11.76 -0.99 -30.85
C PRO A 159 -11.57 -0.14 -29.58
N VAL A 160 -12.64 0.03 -28.81
CA VAL A 160 -12.61 0.72 -27.51
C VAL A 160 -12.61 -0.33 -26.41
N TYR A 161 -11.53 -0.40 -25.64
CA TYR A 161 -11.34 -1.34 -24.55
C TYR A 161 -10.82 -0.64 -23.29
N GLU A 162 -10.84 -1.33 -22.17
CA GLU A 162 -10.41 -0.81 -20.85
C GLU A 162 -11.08 0.51 -20.43
N VAL A 163 -12.40 0.58 -20.64
CA VAL A 163 -13.20 1.75 -20.25
C VAL A 163 -13.58 1.64 -18.78
N GLY A 164 -13.20 2.63 -17.99
CA GLY A 164 -13.47 2.68 -16.55
C GLY A 164 -13.05 4.00 -15.93
N THR A 165 -13.30 4.14 -14.65
CA THR A 165 -12.90 5.31 -13.89
C THR A 165 -11.45 5.19 -13.41
N MET A 166 -10.80 6.32 -13.11
CA MET A 166 -9.45 6.31 -12.52
C MET A 166 -9.47 5.70 -11.11
N ALA A 167 -10.56 5.84 -10.36
CA ALA A 167 -10.71 5.23 -9.05
C ALA A 167 -10.69 3.69 -9.12
N GLU A 168 -11.43 3.10 -10.09
CA GLU A 168 -11.39 1.65 -10.34
C GLU A 168 -10.00 1.18 -10.75
N ARG A 169 -9.31 1.94 -11.60
CA ARG A 169 -7.95 1.61 -12.01
C ARG A 169 -6.95 1.66 -10.85
N VAL A 170 -7.06 2.63 -9.97
CA VAL A 170 -6.26 2.69 -8.74
C VAL A 170 -6.58 1.49 -7.83
N ALA A 171 -7.87 1.17 -7.66
CA ALA A 171 -8.30 0.05 -6.82
C ALA A 171 -7.84 -1.32 -7.37
N SER A 172 -7.74 -1.47 -8.69
CA SER A 172 -7.28 -2.68 -9.38
C SER A 172 -5.76 -2.71 -9.61
N ALA A 173 -5.02 -1.67 -9.20
CA ALA A 173 -3.57 -1.65 -9.33
C ALA A 173 -2.95 -2.82 -8.55
N PRO A 174 -1.97 -3.56 -9.13
CA PRO A 174 -1.37 -4.74 -8.49
C PRO A 174 -0.86 -4.50 -7.07
N ALA A 175 -0.30 -3.32 -6.80
CA ALA A 175 0.17 -2.94 -5.47
C ALA A 175 -0.97 -2.87 -4.44
N VAL A 176 -2.14 -2.34 -4.81
CA VAL A 176 -3.32 -2.23 -3.93
C VAL A 176 -3.96 -3.60 -3.75
N TYR A 177 -4.12 -4.34 -4.85
CA TYR A 177 -4.73 -5.66 -4.85
C TYR A 177 -3.91 -6.65 -4.02
N LEU A 178 -2.61 -6.77 -4.28
CA LEU A 178 -1.71 -7.67 -3.56
C LEU A 178 -1.67 -7.35 -2.06
N ARG A 179 -1.60 -6.07 -1.70
CA ARG A 179 -1.62 -5.62 -0.31
C ARG A 179 -2.92 -6.03 0.40
N ARG A 180 -4.07 -5.89 -0.25
CA ARG A 180 -5.37 -6.30 0.31
C ARG A 180 -5.44 -7.79 0.59
N TYR A 181 -4.93 -8.63 -0.34
CA TYR A 181 -4.87 -10.08 -0.15
C TYR A 181 -3.90 -10.48 0.95
N LEU A 182 -2.71 -9.88 0.99
CA LEU A 182 -1.75 -10.13 2.07
C LEU A 182 -2.32 -9.75 3.44
N LEU A 183 -2.99 -8.61 3.55
CA LEU A 183 -3.63 -8.19 4.79
C LEU A 183 -4.78 -9.13 5.20
N ALA A 184 -5.60 -9.60 4.27
CA ALA A 184 -6.66 -10.56 4.54
C ALA A 184 -6.08 -11.92 4.99
N LEU A 185 -5.03 -12.40 4.33
CA LEU A 185 -4.34 -13.63 4.69
C LEU A 185 -3.71 -13.54 6.08
N LEU A 186 -2.94 -12.46 6.34
CA LEU A 186 -2.32 -12.23 7.64
C LEU A 186 -3.38 -12.07 8.75
N GLY A 187 -4.49 -11.37 8.45
CA GLY A 187 -5.62 -11.24 9.37
C GLY A 187 -6.26 -12.59 9.69
N GLY A 188 -6.43 -13.45 8.70
CA GLY A 188 -6.91 -14.83 8.89
C GLY A 188 -5.97 -15.64 9.78
N PHE A 189 -4.67 -15.62 9.54
CA PHE A 189 -3.68 -16.28 10.39
C PHE A 189 -3.68 -15.72 11.82
N ALA A 190 -3.77 -14.41 11.98
CA ALA A 190 -3.83 -13.77 13.29
C ALA A 190 -5.08 -14.20 14.07
N LEU A 191 -6.23 -14.32 13.40
CA LEU A 191 -7.47 -14.81 14.00
C LEU A 191 -7.31 -16.26 14.49
N VAL A 192 -6.81 -17.15 13.63
CA VAL A 192 -6.59 -18.57 14.00
C VAL A 192 -5.59 -18.68 15.15
N ALA A 193 -4.49 -17.95 15.10
CA ALA A 193 -3.49 -17.92 16.17
C ALA A 193 -4.09 -17.43 17.50
N THR A 194 -4.95 -16.40 17.47
CA THR A 194 -5.63 -15.87 18.64
C THR A 194 -6.61 -16.90 19.24
N LEU A 195 -7.35 -17.62 18.40
CA LEU A 195 -8.25 -18.68 18.84
C LEU A 195 -7.47 -19.84 19.49
N LEU A 196 -6.38 -20.29 18.86
CA LEU A 196 -5.52 -21.34 19.42
C LEU A 196 -4.91 -20.90 20.76
N ALA A 197 -4.46 -19.66 20.87
CA ALA A 197 -3.95 -19.10 22.13
C ALA A 197 -5.03 -19.06 23.21
N ALA A 198 -6.28 -18.68 22.87
CA ALA A 198 -7.41 -18.69 23.79
C ALA A 198 -7.74 -20.09 24.28
N PHE A 199 -7.77 -21.09 23.38
CA PHE A 199 -8.00 -22.50 23.76
C PHE A 199 -6.86 -23.06 24.59
N GLY A 200 -5.62 -22.76 24.25
CA GLY A 200 -4.43 -23.16 25.03
C GLY A 200 -4.45 -22.58 26.42
N LEU A 201 -4.75 -21.30 26.56
CA LEU A 201 -4.86 -20.62 27.87
C LEU A 201 -6.02 -21.21 28.72
N TYR A 202 -7.17 -21.42 28.09
CA TYR A 202 -8.31 -22.08 28.73
C TYR A 202 -7.91 -23.45 29.27
N GLY A 203 -7.24 -24.29 28.49
CA GLY A 203 -6.80 -25.63 28.90
C GLY A 203 -5.82 -25.59 30.07
N VAL A 204 -4.82 -24.72 30.02
CA VAL A 204 -3.85 -24.55 31.11
C VAL A 204 -4.52 -24.10 32.40
N ILE A 205 -5.41 -23.09 32.32
CA ILE A 205 -6.13 -22.61 33.52
C ILE A 205 -7.09 -23.66 34.05
N ALA A 206 -7.85 -24.35 33.19
CA ALA A 206 -8.77 -25.40 33.58
C ALA A 206 -8.04 -26.57 34.30
N TYR A 207 -6.89 -26.96 33.76
CA TYR A 207 -6.03 -27.98 34.37
C TYR A 207 -5.48 -27.52 35.73
N ALA A 208 -4.99 -26.28 35.84
CA ALA A 208 -4.49 -25.72 37.09
C ALA A 208 -5.56 -25.64 38.17
N VAL A 209 -6.79 -25.25 37.78
CA VAL A 209 -7.97 -25.25 38.68
C VAL A 209 -8.32 -26.66 39.16
N ALA A 210 -8.37 -27.63 38.23
CA ALA A 210 -8.68 -29.02 38.57
C ALA A 210 -7.67 -29.62 39.57
N ARG A 211 -6.37 -29.36 39.38
CA ARG A 211 -5.30 -29.82 40.31
C ARG A 211 -5.38 -29.19 41.70
N ARG A 212 -5.95 -27.99 41.80
CA ARG A 212 -6.10 -27.24 43.07
C ARG A 212 -7.54 -27.26 43.64
N ALA A 213 -8.41 -28.11 43.10
CA ALA A 213 -9.79 -28.16 43.52
C ALA A 213 -9.95 -28.39 45.05
N ARG A 214 -9.09 -29.24 45.66
CA ARG A 214 -9.07 -29.50 47.09
C ARG A 214 -8.68 -28.24 47.89
N GLU A 215 -7.64 -27.51 47.46
CA GLU A 215 -7.24 -26.25 48.08
C GLU A 215 -8.37 -25.21 48.04
N MET A 216 -9.06 -25.12 46.89
CA MET A 216 -10.18 -24.19 46.69
C MET A 216 -11.38 -24.60 47.55
N GLY A 217 -11.66 -25.91 47.67
CA GLY A 217 -12.70 -26.44 48.55
C GLY A 217 -12.45 -26.13 50.04
N ILE A 218 -11.20 -26.30 50.51
CA ILE A 218 -10.82 -25.94 51.88
C ILE A 218 -10.97 -24.44 52.13
N ARG A 219 -10.56 -23.61 51.20
CA ARG A 219 -10.71 -22.15 51.30
C ARG A 219 -12.19 -21.74 51.32
N ALA A 220 -13.03 -22.39 50.51
CA ALA A 220 -14.47 -22.15 50.52
C ALA A 220 -15.11 -22.57 51.85
N ALA A 221 -14.69 -23.71 52.43
CA ALA A 221 -15.15 -24.16 53.77
C ALA A 221 -14.71 -23.22 54.90
N LEU A 222 -13.56 -22.55 54.75
CA LEU A 222 -13.07 -21.52 55.68
C LEU A 222 -13.66 -20.12 55.42
N GLY A 223 -14.69 -20.00 54.59
CA GLY A 223 -15.42 -18.74 54.36
C GLY A 223 -14.90 -17.86 53.23
N ALA A 224 -14.05 -18.37 52.33
CA ALA A 224 -13.64 -17.61 51.17
C ALA A 224 -14.83 -17.35 50.23
N THR A 225 -15.00 -16.10 49.82
CA THR A 225 -16.06 -15.72 48.87
C THR A 225 -15.79 -16.25 47.46
N PRO A 226 -16.82 -16.58 46.66
CA PRO A 226 -16.64 -16.98 45.25
C PRO A 226 -15.85 -15.95 44.44
N ARG A 227 -15.99 -14.67 44.76
CA ARG A 227 -15.24 -13.59 44.15
C ARG A 227 -13.73 -13.70 44.41
N SER A 228 -13.31 -14.08 45.60
CA SER A 228 -11.89 -14.22 45.95
C SER A 228 -11.23 -15.36 45.17
N ILE A 229 -11.97 -16.48 44.98
CA ILE A 229 -11.49 -17.62 44.19
C ILE A 229 -11.38 -17.25 42.70
N VAL A 230 -12.41 -16.60 42.15
CA VAL A 230 -12.36 -16.09 40.75
C VAL A 230 -11.19 -15.14 40.54
N MET A 231 -10.96 -14.18 41.45
CA MET A 231 -9.89 -13.22 41.37
C MET A 231 -8.50 -13.89 41.42
N LEU A 232 -8.34 -14.94 42.19
CA LEU A 232 -7.09 -15.71 42.24
C LEU A 232 -6.79 -16.37 40.89
N VAL A 233 -7.77 -16.98 40.23
CA VAL A 233 -7.62 -17.62 38.92
C VAL A 233 -7.37 -16.57 37.83
N LEU A 234 -8.12 -15.47 37.86
CA LEU A 234 -7.91 -14.37 36.90
C LEU A 234 -6.51 -13.75 37.02
N ARG A 235 -5.98 -13.61 38.25
CA ARG A 235 -4.64 -13.10 38.48
C ARG A 235 -3.56 -14.03 37.90
N GLN A 236 -3.76 -15.36 37.99
CA GLN A 236 -2.86 -16.31 37.32
C GLN A 236 -2.92 -16.19 35.79
N GLY A 237 -4.11 -16.10 35.22
CA GLY A 237 -4.28 -15.87 33.79
C GLY A 237 -3.62 -14.54 33.32
N ALA A 238 -3.79 -13.46 34.10
CA ALA A 238 -3.22 -12.17 33.81
C ALA A 238 -1.67 -12.16 33.86
N THR A 239 -1.05 -12.89 34.79
CA THR A 239 0.41 -13.01 34.87
C THR A 239 0.97 -13.75 33.64
N LEU A 240 0.35 -14.88 33.25
CA LEU A 240 0.75 -15.60 32.04
C LEU A 240 0.61 -14.74 30.78
N ALA A 241 -0.51 -14.01 30.68
CA ALA A 241 -0.74 -13.09 29.55
C ALA A 241 0.26 -11.95 29.53
N ALA A 242 0.62 -11.38 30.68
CA ALA A 242 1.62 -10.30 30.75
C ALA A 242 3.01 -10.76 30.26
N PHE A 243 3.45 -11.97 30.65
CA PHE A 243 4.68 -12.55 30.13
C PHE A 243 4.62 -12.81 28.64
N GLY A 244 3.53 -13.41 28.13
CA GLY A 244 3.32 -13.65 26.70
C GLY A 244 3.28 -12.35 25.90
N PHE A 245 2.65 -11.32 26.44
CA PHE A 245 2.58 -9.99 25.81
C PHE A 245 3.94 -9.30 25.75
N ALA A 246 4.71 -9.34 26.85
CA ALA A 246 6.08 -8.78 26.87
C ALA A 246 6.99 -9.48 25.86
N ALA A 247 6.95 -10.81 25.79
CA ALA A 247 7.70 -11.59 24.82
C ALA A 247 7.25 -11.28 23.37
N GLY A 248 5.92 -11.18 23.13
CA GLY A 248 5.36 -10.83 21.84
C GLY A 248 5.76 -9.42 21.37
N LEU A 249 5.77 -8.43 22.27
CA LEU A 249 6.26 -7.07 21.98
C LEU A 249 7.74 -7.06 21.62
N ALA A 250 8.56 -7.79 22.37
CA ALA A 250 9.99 -7.90 22.07
C ALA A 250 10.25 -8.55 20.71
N ALA A 251 9.55 -9.64 20.40
CA ALA A 251 9.62 -10.33 19.12
C ALA A 251 9.11 -9.43 17.96
N SER A 252 8.01 -8.72 18.16
CA SER A 252 7.46 -7.78 17.17
C SER A 252 8.44 -6.63 16.87
N GLY A 253 9.09 -6.09 17.90
CA GLY A 253 10.11 -5.06 17.73
C GLY A 253 11.36 -5.54 16.98
N ALA A 254 11.81 -6.78 17.26
CA ALA A 254 12.92 -7.39 16.54
C ALA A 254 12.57 -7.66 15.07
N LEU A 255 11.40 -8.24 14.82
CA LEU A 255 10.91 -8.53 13.47
C LEU A 255 10.66 -7.26 12.66
N GLY A 256 10.12 -6.21 13.30
CA GLY A 256 9.90 -4.90 12.68
C GLY A 256 11.20 -4.22 12.22
N ARG A 257 12.31 -4.42 12.94
CA ARG A 257 13.63 -3.94 12.50
C ARG A 257 14.14 -4.67 11.25
N VAL A 258 13.96 -6.00 11.21
CA VAL A 258 14.38 -6.82 10.05
C VAL A 258 13.48 -6.52 8.83
N LEU A 259 12.19 -6.41 9.02
CA LEU A 259 11.24 -6.11 7.94
C LEU A 259 11.27 -4.64 7.50
N GLY A 260 11.69 -3.72 8.37
CA GLY A 260 11.80 -2.29 8.06
C GLY A 260 12.79 -1.98 6.94
N THR A 261 13.76 -2.87 6.70
CA THR A 261 14.68 -2.79 5.55
C THR A 261 14.04 -3.24 4.24
N LEU A 262 12.93 -3.98 4.31
CA LEU A 262 12.20 -4.52 3.16
C LEU A 262 10.90 -3.75 2.87
N LEU A 263 10.37 -3.02 3.86
CA LEU A 263 9.10 -2.28 3.78
C LEU A 263 9.38 -0.78 3.68
N TYR A 264 9.38 -0.25 2.47
CA TYR A 264 9.48 1.18 2.21
C TYR A 264 8.24 1.93 2.73
N GLY A 265 8.43 2.89 3.64
CA GLY A 265 7.44 3.93 3.94
C GLY A 265 6.39 3.64 5.01
N VAL A 266 6.48 2.53 5.77
CA VAL A 266 5.59 2.27 6.92
C VAL A 266 6.37 2.50 8.22
N ARG A 267 5.90 3.42 9.05
CA ARG A 267 6.40 3.53 10.44
C ARG A 267 5.99 2.27 11.19
N ALA A 268 6.98 1.45 11.55
CA ALA A 268 6.78 0.19 12.27
C ALA A 268 6.21 0.35 13.70
N THR A 269 6.00 1.56 14.18
CA THR A 269 5.56 1.87 15.55
C THR A 269 4.37 2.82 15.54
N ASP A 270 3.18 2.27 15.30
CA ASP A 270 1.93 2.99 15.58
C ASP A 270 1.43 2.58 16.98
N GLN A 271 1.58 3.50 17.94
CA GLN A 271 1.19 3.31 19.35
C GLN A 271 -0.29 2.94 19.48
N LEU A 272 -1.15 3.47 18.60
CA LEU A 272 -2.58 3.20 18.64
C LEU A 272 -2.89 1.75 18.24
N THR A 273 -2.19 1.24 17.24
CA THR A 273 -2.31 -0.18 16.81
C THR A 273 -1.80 -1.12 17.89
N TYR A 274 -0.66 -0.84 18.52
CA TYR A 274 -0.16 -1.65 19.64
C TYR A 274 -1.12 -1.63 20.82
N GLY A 275 -1.70 -0.48 21.16
CA GLY A 275 -2.72 -0.35 22.20
C GLY A 275 -3.99 -1.16 21.91
N ALA A 276 -4.48 -1.10 20.66
CA ALA A 276 -5.66 -1.85 20.23
C ALA A 276 -5.43 -3.37 20.29
N VAL A 277 -4.29 -3.85 19.84
CA VAL A 277 -3.91 -5.28 19.91
C VAL A 277 -3.77 -5.73 21.35
N ALA A 278 -3.14 -4.92 22.21
CA ALA A 278 -3.03 -5.21 23.63
C ALA A 278 -4.39 -5.34 24.31
N ALA A 279 -5.31 -4.42 24.03
CA ALA A 279 -6.68 -4.45 24.57
C ALA A 279 -7.46 -5.67 24.08
N LEU A 280 -7.32 -6.01 22.79
CA LEU A 280 -7.94 -7.22 22.21
C LEU A 280 -7.44 -8.48 22.90
N LEU A 281 -6.12 -8.66 23.03
CA LEU A 281 -5.52 -9.83 23.66
C LEU A 281 -5.86 -9.93 25.15
N ALA A 282 -5.89 -8.80 25.87
CA ALA A 282 -6.35 -8.75 27.26
C ALA A 282 -7.82 -9.19 27.37
N GLY A 283 -8.69 -8.72 26.47
CA GLY A 283 -10.09 -9.13 26.41
C GLY A 283 -10.26 -10.64 26.18
N VAL A 284 -9.54 -11.18 25.19
CA VAL A 284 -9.52 -12.63 24.89
C VAL A 284 -9.04 -13.44 26.10
N THR A 285 -7.97 -13.01 26.76
CA THR A 285 -7.43 -13.64 27.97
C THR A 285 -8.44 -13.65 29.10
N LEU A 286 -9.11 -12.53 29.37
CA LEU A 286 -10.14 -12.41 30.37
C LEU A 286 -11.30 -13.37 30.09
N LEU A 287 -11.79 -13.41 28.85
CA LEU A 287 -12.88 -14.31 28.45
C LEU A 287 -12.48 -15.77 28.57
N ALA A 288 -11.29 -16.16 28.10
CA ALA A 288 -10.79 -17.52 28.19
C ALA A 288 -10.60 -17.99 29.65
N SER A 289 -10.24 -17.06 30.54
CA SER A 289 -10.03 -17.34 31.98
C SER A 289 -11.32 -17.35 32.78
N LEU A 290 -12.36 -16.65 32.31
CA LEU A 290 -13.60 -16.44 33.10
C LEU A 290 -14.42 -17.74 33.30
N VAL A 291 -14.46 -18.61 32.27
CA VAL A 291 -15.22 -19.86 32.32
C VAL A 291 -14.61 -20.84 33.36
N PRO A 292 -13.28 -21.13 33.30
CA PRO A 292 -12.68 -21.99 34.35
C PRO A 292 -12.74 -21.35 35.76
N ALA A 293 -12.58 -20.02 35.83
CA ALA A 293 -12.66 -19.31 37.10
C ALA A 293 -14.06 -19.43 37.77
N ARG A 294 -15.14 -19.30 36.95
CA ARG A 294 -16.50 -19.48 37.43
C ARG A 294 -16.79 -20.93 37.83
N ARG A 295 -16.24 -21.92 37.13
CA ARG A 295 -16.34 -23.34 37.50
C ARG A 295 -15.65 -23.61 38.83
N ALA A 296 -14.45 -23.05 39.04
CA ALA A 296 -13.72 -23.13 40.30
C ALA A 296 -14.50 -22.60 41.50
N ALA A 297 -15.24 -21.51 41.33
CA ALA A 297 -16.04 -20.88 42.39
C ALA A 297 -17.35 -21.62 42.73
N ARG A 298 -17.75 -22.61 41.90
CA ARG A 298 -18.98 -23.41 42.08
C ARG A 298 -18.69 -24.83 42.59
N VAL A 299 -17.47 -25.15 42.94
CA VAL A 299 -17.11 -26.45 43.49
C VAL A 299 -17.75 -26.59 44.88
N ASP A 300 -18.53 -27.66 45.08
CA ASP A 300 -19.17 -27.95 46.38
C ASP A 300 -18.10 -28.46 47.36
N PRO A 301 -17.86 -27.76 48.49
CA PRO A 301 -16.89 -28.21 49.49
C PRO A 301 -17.18 -29.59 50.03
N ALA A 302 -18.46 -29.98 50.10
CA ALA A 302 -18.89 -31.29 50.64
C ALA A 302 -18.53 -32.45 49.72
N GLU A 303 -18.59 -32.28 48.40
CA GLU A 303 -18.19 -33.31 47.44
C GLU A 303 -16.66 -33.52 47.41
N VAL A 304 -15.89 -32.44 47.52
CA VAL A 304 -14.41 -32.51 47.51
C VAL A 304 -13.85 -33.18 48.77
N LEU A 305 -14.54 -33.06 49.91
CA LEU A 305 -14.12 -33.69 51.16
C LEU A 305 -14.62 -35.15 51.29
N ARG A 306 -15.62 -35.58 50.48
CA ARG A 306 -16.13 -36.96 50.43
C ARG A 306 -15.43 -37.85 49.41
N ALA A 307 -14.62 -37.30 48.52
CA ALA A 307 -13.94 -38.06 47.48
C ALA A 307 -12.60 -38.65 47.99
N GLU A 308 -12.64 -39.37 49.11
CA GLU A 308 -11.63 -40.31 49.58
C GLU A 308 -12.03 -41.75 49.31
#